data_533cf0514a95a1d78163692585a9638b
#
_entry.id   533cf0514a95a1d78163692585a9638b
#
_cell.length_a   1.000
_cell.length_b   1.000
_cell.length_c   1.000
_cell.angle_alpha   90.00
_cell.angle_beta   90.00
_cell.angle_gamma   90.00
#
_symmetry.space_group_name_H-M   'P 1'
#
loop_
_entity.id
_entity.type
_entity.pdbx_description
1 polymer ?
#
loop_
_entity_poly.entity_id
_entity_poly.type
_entity_poly.pdbx_seq_one_letter_code
_entity_poly.pdbx_strand_id
1 'polypeptide(L)'
;MAKVIGIDLGTTNSCVAVLEGGEPTVIANAEGMRTTPSVVGFKKDGERLVGETAKRQAVTNPDRTISSINRHMGENYKVTIDGKDYTPQDISAMILTKLKNDAESYLGEKVTEAVITVPAYFSDAQKQATKDAGRIAGLDVKRIINEPTAASLAYGLDKEEGSHKILVYDLGGGTFDVSILELGDGVFEVLATNGDTHLGGDDFDEVILNYLADNFAKEHGVDLRSDKMALQRLKEAAEKAKKELSGSQTANINLPFITVTSDGPLHMNEDLTRAKFDQLTGHLVERTIEPMRKAMADAGVTNSDIAKVILVGGSTRIPAVQEAVKKVTGKEPFKGINPDECVAIGAAIQAGVLTGEVHDVLLLDVTPLSLSIETLGGVATKLIERNTTIPTKKSQIFSTAADNQTAVDIHVMQGEREMASGNTTLGRFQLTGIAPAPRGIPQIEVTFDIDANGIVNVSAKDMGTGKEQRITITSSTNLSEEEINAKVKEAEAYAEEDKKRKEEVEIRNRAEALVYETEKSVKDLGDKLTEDEKKEINDAKDELQAVLNNGTVDQIKEKTEALTEKFHIISTKLYQQAQAAGADPSAAAGAAGFDAGQAAGGAQAGPADDNVVDADYEVVDDDK
;
A
#
# COMPACT_ATOMS: atom_id res chain seq x y z
N MET A 1 -18.31 -28.07 11.76
CA MET A 1 -17.54 -27.37 10.70
C MET A 1 -16.10 -27.33 11.18
N ALA A 2 -15.12 -27.43 10.29
CA ALA A 2 -13.73 -27.24 10.67
C ALA A 2 -13.55 -25.84 11.25
N LYS A 3 -12.82 -25.72 12.35
CA LYS A 3 -12.54 -24.42 12.97
C LYS A 3 -11.55 -23.63 12.11
N VAL A 4 -11.86 -22.37 11.88
CA VAL A 4 -10.97 -21.40 11.22
C VAL A 4 -10.25 -20.60 12.31
N ILE A 5 -8.92 -20.56 12.27
CA ILE A 5 -8.11 -19.84 13.25
C ILE A 5 -7.73 -18.45 12.74
N GLY A 6 -7.59 -17.51 13.65
CA GLY A 6 -7.00 -16.19 13.41
C GLY A 6 -5.54 -16.17 13.82
N ILE A 7 -4.65 -15.75 12.95
CA ILE A 7 -3.21 -15.70 13.20
C ILE A 7 -2.71 -14.28 12.99
N ASP A 8 -2.04 -13.77 14.02
CA ASP A 8 -1.13 -12.63 13.92
C ASP A 8 0.28 -13.15 13.63
N LEU A 9 0.76 -12.92 12.40
CA LEU A 9 2.12 -13.29 11.97
C LEU A 9 3.05 -12.08 12.14
N GLY A 10 3.35 -11.74 13.38
CA GLY A 10 4.16 -10.56 13.70
C GLY A 10 5.66 -10.75 13.47
N THR A 11 6.39 -9.64 13.30
CA THR A 11 7.84 -9.62 13.06
C THR A 11 8.63 -10.28 14.20
N THR A 12 8.29 -9.96 15.45
CA THR A 12 9.01 -10.43 16.64
C THR A 12 8.28 -11.56 17.34
N ASN A 13 6.98 -11.43 17.50
CA ASN A 13 6.12 -12.45 18.11
C ASN A 13 4.88 -12.66 17.26
N SER A 14 4.41 -13.89 17.20
CA SER A 14 3.16 -14.28 16.57
C SER A 14 2.15 -14.77 17.62
N CYS A 15 0.87 -14.67 17.29
CA CYS A 15 -0.22 -15.06 18.18
C CYS A 15 -1.30 -15.80 17.39
N VAL A 16 -1.97 -16.76 18.03
CA VAL A 16 -3.08 -17.49 17.40
C VAL A 16 -4.30 -17.46 18.32
N ALA A 17 -5.46 -17.24 17.72
CA ALA A 17 -6.73 -17.22 18.40
C ALA A 17 -7.81 -17.98 17.61
N VAL A 18 -8.87 -18.37 18.28
CA VAL A 18 -10.01 -19.05 17.69
C VAL A 18 -11.31 -18.50 18.27
N LEU A 19 -12.40 -18.57 17.53
CA LEU A 19 -13.73 -18.27 18.03
C LEU A 19 -14.34 -19.50 18.68
N GLU A 20 -14.72 -19.41 19.96
CA GLU A 20 -15.37 -20.46 20.72
C GLU A 20 -16.64 -19.93 21.39
N GLY A 21 -17.79 -20.49 20.99
CA GLY A 21 -19.08 -20.06 21.54
C GLY A 21 -19.44 -18.59 21.27
N GLY A 22 -18.89 -18.00 20.21
CA GLY A 22 -19.07 -16.59 19.84
C GLY A 22 -18.03 -15.65 20.45
N GLU A 23 -17.15 -16.15 21.33
CA GLU A 23 -16.12 -15.35 21.99
C GLU A 23 -14.71 -15.70 21.46
N PRO A 24 -13.85 -14.72 21.17
CA PRO A 24 -12.49 -14.98 20.71
C PRO A 24 -11.59 -15.41 21.88
N THR A 25 -10.91 -16.52 21.71
CA THR A 25 -9.99 -17.10 22.69
C THR A 25 -8.58 -17.18 22.11
N VAL A 26 -7.60 -16.59 22.80
CA VAL A 26 -6.18 -16.71 22.45
C VAL A 26 -5.67 -18.08 22.92
N ILE A 27 -5.08 -18.83 21.99
CA ILE A 27 -4.54 -20.16 22.25
C ILE A 27 -3.13 -20.05 22.83
N ALA A 28 -2.90 -20.66 23.98
CA ALA A 28 -1.56 -20.79 24.54
C ALA A 28 -0.75 -21.83 23.75
N ASN A 29 0.52 -21.53 23.49
CA ASN A 29 1.43 -22.48 22.85
C ASN A 29 1.83 -23.65 23.78
N ALA A 30 2.57 -24.63 23.27
CA ALA A 30 3.02 -25.78 24.04
C ALA A 30 3.89 -25.41 25.26
N GLU A 31 4.51 -24.23 25.24
CA GLU A 31 5.31 -23.68 26.33
C GLU A 31 4.46 -22.91 27.37
N GLY A 32 3.12 -22.86 27.20
CA GLY A 32 2.17 -22.16 28.06
C GLY A 32 2.11 -20.66 27.87
N MET A 33 2.75 -20.13 26.83
CA MET A 33 2.75 -18.68 26.50
C MET A 33 1.65 -18.35 25.48
N ARG A 34 1.07 -17.15 25.59
CA ARG A 34 0.01 -16.67 24.69
C ARG A 34 0.54 -16.08 23.38
N THR A 35 1.83 -15.81 23.32
CA THR A 35 2.56 -15.42 22.11
C THR A 35 3.73 -16.34 21.88
N THR A 36 4.10 -16.52 20.61
CA THR A 36 5.21 -17.35 20.17
C THR A 36 6.24 -16.47 19.48
N PRO A 37 7.52 -16.46 19.92
CA PRO A 37 8.56 -15.74 19.20
C PRO A 37 8.62 -16.16 17.73
N SER A 38 8.67 -15.20 16.81
CA SER A 38 8.80 -15.42 15.37
C SER A 38 10.25 -15.75 15.00
N VAL A 39 10.77 -16.80 15.61
CA VAL A 39 12.17 -17.23 15.49
C VAL A 39 12.23 -18.69 15.06
N VAL A 40 13.08 -18.98 14.06
CA VAL A 40 13.33 -20.33 13.56
C VAL A 40 14.82 -20.67 13.75
N GLY A 41 15.11 -21.81 14.34
CA GLY A 41 16.45 -22.30 14.55
C GLY A 41 16.68 -23.67 13.90
N PHE A 42 17.89 -23.92 13.43
CA PHE A 42 18.30 -25.21 12.86
C PHE A 42 19.42 -25.81 13.70
N LYS A 43 19.19 -26.99 14.26
CA LYS A 43 20.25 -27.75 14.93
C LYS A 43 21.21 -28.40 13.92
N LYS A 44 22.38 -28.83 14.39
CA LYS A 44 23.40 -29.49 13.54
C LYS A 44 22.94 -30.84 12.99
N ASP A 45 22.00 -31.51 13.66
CA ASP A 45 21.38 -32.77 13.25
C ASP A 45 20.21 -32.59 12.26
N GLY A 46 19.90 -31.35 11.88
CA GLY A 46 18.82 -31.02 10.96
C GLY A 46 17.45 -30.80 11.63
N GLU A 47 17.35 -30.96 12.95
CA GLU A 47 16.12 -30.65 13.68
C GLU A 47 15.81 -29.15 13.60
N ARG A 48 14.53 -28.82 13.36
CA ARG A 48 14.04 -27.45 13.31
C ARG A 48 13.39 -27.09 14.64
N LEU A 49 13.77 -25.93 15.16
CA LEU A 49 13.19 -25.33 16.34
C LEU A 49 12.41 -24.09 15.94
N VAL A 50 11.27 -23.82 16.56
CA VAL A 50 10.46 -22.62 16.33
C VAL A 50 10.01 -22.07 17.68
N GLY A 51 9.96 -20.75 17.77
CA GLY A 51 9.49 -20.05 18.96
C GLY A 51 10.57 -19.92 20.03
N GLU A 52 10.19 -20.09 21.27
CA GLU A 52 11.06 -19.88 22.44
C GLU A 52 12.30 -20.78 22.44
N THR A 53 12.15 -22.03 21.99
CA THR A 53 13.28 -22.98 21.89
C THR A 53 14.31 -22.52 20.86
N ALA A 54 13.87 -21.95 19.73
CA ALA A 54 14.74 -21.35 18.73
C ALA A 54 15.41 -20.07 19.26
N LYS A 55 14.66 -19.21 19.95
CA LYS A 55 15.18 -17.98 20.55
C LYS A 55 16.29 -18.27 21.54
N ARG A 56 16.14 -19.29 22.40
CA ARG A 56 17.15 -19.68 23.40
C ARG A 56 18.46 -20.15 22.79
N GLN A 57 18.45 -20.81 21.64
CA GLN A 57 19.68 -21.25 20.98
C GLN A 57 20.43 -20.12 20.25
N ALA A 58 19.80 -18.96 20.03
CA ALA A 58 20.37 -17.86 19.23
C ALA A 58 21.76 -17.44 19.72
N VAL A 59 22.01 -17.41 21.04
CA VAL A 59 23.31 -17.07 21.64
C VAL A 59 24.40 -18.05 21.23
N THR A 60 24.10 -19.35 21.26
CA THR A 60 25.10 -20.41 21.00
C THR A 60 25.15 -20.84 19.53
N ASN A 61 24.16 -20.47 18.75
CA ASN A 61 23.99 -20.87 17.35
C ASN A 61 23.41 -19.73 16.51
N PRO A 62 24.02 -18.53 16.49
CA PRO A 62 23.44 -17.35 15.82
C PRO A 62 23.33 -17.52 14.30
N ASP A 63 24.31 -18.18 13.67
CA ASP A 63 24.32 -18.39 12.20
C ASP A 63 23.20 -19.30 11.69
N ARG A 64 22.55 -20.02 12.57
CA ARG A 64 21.49 -21.00 12.26
C ARG A 64 20.17 -20.65 12.93
N THR A 65 20.04 -19.41 13.39
CA THR A 65 18.83 -18.89 14.03
C THR A 65 18.38 -17.62 13.32
N ILE A 66 17.17 -17.67 12.78
CA ILE A 66 16.58 -16.62 11.95
C ILE A 66 15.48 -15.93 12.74
N SER A 67 15.56 -14.62 12.87
CA SER A 67 14.56 -13.74 13.48
C SER A 67 14.14 -12.64 12.49
N SER A 68 13.02 -11.97 12.75
CA SER A 68 12.52 -10.80 12.02
C SER A 68 12.38 -11.02 10.50
N ILE A 69 12.12 -12.27 10.08
CA ILE A 69 12.05 -12.64 8.66
C ILE A 69 10.89 -11.92 7.93
N ASN A 70 9.86 -11.51 8.66
CA ASN A 70 8.72 -10.79 8.10
C ASN A 70 9.12 -9.47 7.42
N ARG A 71 10.24 -8.85 7.84
CA ARG A 71 10.81 -7.65 7.19
C ARG A 71 11.28 -7.89 5.75
N HIS A 72 11.54 -9.15 5.38
CA HIS A 72 12.01 -9.55 4.05
C HIS A 72 10.90 -10.20 3.20
N MET A 73 9.67 -10.19 3.70
CA MET A 73 8.53 -10.77 2.98
C MET A 73 8.33 -10.05 1.64
N GLY A 74 8.17 -10.82 0.56
CA GLY A 74 8.03 -10.27 -0.78
C GLY A 74 9.36 -9.88 -1.48
N GLU A 75 10.49 -9.93 -0.79
CA GLU A 75 11.82 -9.65 -1.33
C GLU A 75 12.50 -10.91 -1.91
N ASN A 76 13.44 -10.70 -2.83
CA ASN A 76 14.33 -11.78 -3.27
C ASN A 76 15.46 -12.02 -2.25
N TYR A 77 15.04 -12.26 -1.01
CA TYR A 77 15.93 -12.56 0.11
C TYR A 77 16.03 -14.07 0.34
N LYS A 78 17.21 -14.55 0.72
CA LYS A 78 17.45 -15.97 1.01
C LYS A 78 18.38 -16.13 2.18
N VAL A 79 18.08 -17.11 3.01
CA VAL A 79 18.96 -17.57 4.10
C VAL A 79 19.48 -18.96 3.72
N THR A 80 20.79 -19.12 3.66
CA THR A 80 21.41 -20.41 3.33
C THR A 80 21.83 -21.14 4.60
N ILE A 81 21.23 -22.31 4.86
CA ILE A 81 21.57 -23.20 6.00
C ILE A 81 21.94 -24.56 5.43
N ASP A 82 23.15 -25.04 5.76
CA ASP A 82 23.68 -26.33 5.30
C ASP A 82 23.62 -26.52 3.77
N GLY A 83 23.86 -25.43 3.02
CA GLY A 83 23.82 -25.44 1.55
C GLY A 83 22.41 -25.45 0.95
N LYS A 84 21.35 -25.34 1.78
CA LYS A 84 19.98 -25.18 1.33
C LYS A 84 19.50 -23.74 1.54
N ASP A 85 18.95 -23.16 0.49
CA ASP A 85 18.34 -21.83 0.51
C ASP A 85 16.90 -21.90 1.03
N TYR A 86 16.57 -20.97 1.93
CA TYR A 86 15.23 -20.75 2.45
C TYR A 86 14.78 -19.33 2.14
N THR A 87 13.60 -19.18 1.56
CA THR A 87 12.96 -17.90 1.32
C THR A 87 12.26 -17.37 2.59
N PRO A 88 11.88 -16.09 2.66
CA PRO A 88 11.06 -15.57 3.75
C PRO A 88 9.75 -16.36 3.92
N GLN A 89 9.14 -16.81 2.82
CA GLN A 89 7.94 -17.62 2.85
C GLN A 89 8.18 -18.99 3.52
N ASP A 90 9.32 -19.63 3.25
CA ASP A 90 9.68 -20.91 3.88
C ASP A 90 9.83 -20.79 5.39
N ILE A 91 10.53 -19.75 5.85
CA ILE A 91 10.74 -19.47 7.27
C ILE A 91 9.43 -19.12 7.97
N SER A 92 8.62 -18.24 7.35
CA SER A 92 7.30 -17.88 7.86
C SER A 92 6.35 -19.06 7.92
N ALA A 93 6.42 -19.97 6.93
CA ALA A 93 5.64 -21.21 6.93
C ALA A 93 5.98 -22.13 8.11
N MET A 94 7.24 -22.15 8.55
CA MET A 94 7.64 -22.92 9.74
C MET A 94 7.00 -22.34 11.01
N ILE A 95 6.93 -21.01 11.13
CA ILE A 95 6.24 -20.32 12.23
C ILE A 95 4.74 -20.65 12.19
N LEU A 96 4.10 -20.50 11.03
CA LEU A 96 2.69 -20.81 10.84
C LEU A 96 2.36 -22.28 11.14
N THR A 97 3.26 -23.20 10.79
CA THR A 97 3.12 -24.62 11.12
C THR A 97 3.14 -24.87 12.63
N LYS A 98 4.01 -24.15 13.38
CA LYS A 98 4.02 -24.24 14.85
C LYS A 98 2.69 -23.75 15.43
N LEU A 99 2.21 -22.57 15.01
CA LEU A 99 0.95 -21.99 15.49
C LEU A 99 -0.25 -22.90 15.16
N LYS A 100 -0.27 -23.50 13.96
CA LYS A 100 -1.26 -24.48 13.55
C LYS A 100 -1.24 -25.70 14.46
N ASN A 101 -0.06 -26.27 14.74
CA ASN A 101 0.08 -27.43 15.60
C ASN A 101 -0.34 -27.14 17.05
N ASP A 102 -0.05 -25.95 17.56
CA ASP A 102 -0.50 -25.50 18.88
C ASP A 102 -2.04 -25.40 18.91
N ALA A 103 -2.64 -24.84 17.84
CA ALA A 103 -4.10 -24.78 17.71
C ALA A 103 -4.75 -26.16 17.59
N GLU A 104 -4.19 -27.08 16.79
CA GLU A 104 -4.66 -28.46 16.70
C GLU A 104 -4.57 -29.19 18.05
N SER A 105 -3.49 -28.95 18.80
CA SER A 105 -3.32 -29.53 20.15
C SER A 105 -4.34 -29.01 21.13
N TYR A 106 -4.66 -27.72 21.08
CA TYR A 106 -5.66 -27.10 21.91
C TYR A 106 -7.09 -27.56 21.58
N LEU A 107 -7.43 -27.56 20.26
CA LEU A 107 -8.77 -27.88 19.79
C LEU A 107 -9.07 -29.39 19.77
N GLY A 108 -8.05 -30.26 19.77
CA GLY A 108 -8.19 -31.71 19.62
C GLY A 108 -8.64 -32.17 18.22
N GLU A 109 -8.60 -31.28 17.24
CA GLU A 109 -8.98 -31.54 15.84
C GLU A 109 -8.01 -30.91 14.85
N LYS A 110 -8.08 -31.31 13.58
CA LYS A 110 -7.25 -30.76 12.51
C LYS A 110 -7.70 -29.37 12.11
N VAL A 111 -6.72 -28.47 11.92
CA VAL A 111 -6.93 -27.12 11.44
C VAL A 111 -6.39 -26.99 10.01
N THR A 112 -7.27 -26.63 9.10
CA THR A 112 -6.93 -26.51 7.66
C THR A 112 -7.15 -25.12 7.10
N GLU A 113 -7.80 -24.22 7.85
CA GLU A 113 -8.20 -22.90 7.37
C GLU A 113 -7.78 -21.82 8.35
N ALA A 114 -7.37 -20.67 7.83
CA ALA A 114 -6.94 -19.55 8.65
C ALA A 114 -7.26 -18.19 8.02
N VAL A 115 -7.41 -17.17 8.89
CA VAL A 115 -7.26 -15.75 8.57
C VAL A 115 -5.90 -15.31 9.11
N ILE A 116 -5.07 -14.71 8.27
CA ILE A 116 -3.71 -14.28 8.65
C ILE A 116 -3.61 -12.76 8.50
N THR A 117 -2.99 -12.11 9.47
CA THR A 117 -2.80 -10.66 9.45
C THR A 117 -1.50 -10.26 8.76
N VAL A 118 -1.47 -9.03 8.28
CA VAL A 118 -0.29 -8.37 7.70
C VAL A 118 -0.29 -6.90 8.10
N PRO A 119 0.88 -6.24 8.15
CA PRO A 119 0.95 -4.80 8.26
C PRO A 119 0.09 -4.09 7.19
N ALA A 120 -0.56 -2.98 7.55
CA ALA A 120 -1.49 -2.29 6.66
C ALA A 120 -0.81 -1.78 5.39
N TYR A 121 0.46 -1.45 5.49
CA TYR A 121 1.25 -0.89 4.41
C TYR A 121 1.99 -1.94 3.55
N PHE A 122 1.73 -3.23 3.79
CA PHE A 122 2.28 -4.30 2.93
C PHE A 122 1.79 -4.16 1.50
N SER A 123 2.73 -4.25 0.56
CA SER A 123 2.45 -4.33 -0.87
C SER A 123 1.72 -5.63 -1.22
N ASP A 124 1.09 -5.68 -2.40
CA ASP A 124 0.44 -6.89 -2.89
C ASP A 124 1.40 -8.10 -2.95
N ALA A 125 2.67 -7.85 -3.30
CA ALA A 125 3.72 -8.87 -3.28
C ALA A 125 3.94 -9.47 -1.89
N GLN A 126 3.97 -8.64 -0.85
CA GLN A 126 4.15 -9.07 0.53
C GLN A 126 2.92 -9.80 1.08
N LYS A 127 1.71 -9.31 0.74
CA LYS A 127 0.45 -9.98 1.06
C LYS A 127 0.36 -11.36 0.40
N GLN A 128 0.73 -11.44 -0.88
CA GLN A 128 0.76 -12.72 -1.61
C GLN A 128 1.81 -13.68 -1.03
N ALA A 129 3.01 -13.19 -0.70
CA ALA A 129 4.05 -13.98 -0.06
C ALA A 129 3.60 -14.54 1.30
N THR A 130 2.83 -13.76 2.08
CA THR A 130 2.23 -14.22 3.34
C THR A 130 1.17 -15.31 3.10
N LYS A 131 0.34 -15.15 2.07
CA LYS A 131 -0.64 -16.16 1.66
C LYS A 131 0.04 -17.45 1.22
N ASP A 132 1.15 -17.35 0.47
CA ASP A 132 1.94 -18.50 0.03
C ASP A 132 2.60 -19.21 1.21
N ALA A 133 3.11 -18.48 2.21
CA ALA A 133 3.61 -19.07 3.46
C ALA A 133 2.52 -19.87 4.19
N GLY A 134 1.29 -19.37 4.23
CA GLY A 134 0.14 -20.10 4.76
C GLY A 134 -0.12 -21.41 4.02
N ARG A 135 -0.06 -21.39 2.69
CA ARG A 135 -0.21 -22.59 1.85
C ARG A 135 0.91 -23.61 2.09
N ILE A 136 2.16 -23.16 2.19
CA ILE A 136 3.31 -24.02 2.51
C ILE A 136 3.13 -24.66 3.88
N ALA A 137 2.53 -23.96 4.86
CA ALA A 137 2.17 -24.50 6.17
C ALA A 137 0.95 -25.47 6.14
N GLY A 138 0.33 -25.67 4.97
CA GLY A 138 -0.86 -26.52 4.82
C GLY A 138 -2.14 -25.87 5.35
N LEU A 139 -2.23 -24.53 5.24
CA LEU A 139 -3.41 -23.74 5.57
C LEU A 139 -4.05 -23.19 4.29
N ASP A 140 -5.37 -23.35 4.16
CA ASP A 140 -6.16 -22.56 3.22
C ASP A 140 -6.41 -21.18 3.83
N VAL A 141 -5.72 -20.15 3.29
CA VAL A 141 -5.81 -18.77 3.79
C VAL A 141 -7.08 -18.13 3.22
N LYS A 142 -8.14 -18.11 4.02
CA LYS A 142 -9.44 -17.57 3.63
C LYS A 142 -9.41 -16.07 3.41
N ARG A 143 -8.63 -15.36 4.24
CA ARG A 143 -8.46 -13.91 4.12
C ARG A 143 -7.10 -13.47 4.65
N ILE A 144 -6.51 -12.49 3.99
CA ILE A 144 -5.46 -11.63 4.54
C ILE A 144 -6.14 -10.38 5.05
N ILE A 145 -5.86 -9.98 6.29
CA ILE A 145 -6.43 -8.79 6.94
C ILE A 145 -5.31 -7.90 7.48
N ASN A 146 -5.47 -6.60 7.37
CA ASN A 146 -4.50 -5.65 7.93
C ASN A 146 -4.54 -5.64 9.46
N GLU A 147 -3.36 -5.57 10.10
CA GLU A 147 -3.20 -5.61 11.57
C GLU A 147 -4.03 -4.55 12.29
N PRO A 148 -3.99 -3.24 11.92
CA PRO A 148 -4.80 -2.24 12.60
C PRO A 148 -6.31 -2.45 12.40
N THR A 149 -6.70 -3.04 11.28
CA THR A 149 -8.09 -3.38 10.98
C THR A 149 -8.55 -4.55 11.86
N ALA A 150 -7.73 -5.58 12.02
CA ALA A 150 -8.01 -6.67 12.95
C ALA A 150 -8.09 -6.16 14.39
N ALA A 151 -7.17 -5.29 14.82
CA ALA A 151 -7.21 -4.70 16.15
C ALA A 151 -8.49 -3.88 16.41
N SER A 152 -9.03 -3.21 15.39
CA SER A 152 -10.30 -2.48 15.50
C SER A 152 -11.50 -3.41 15.73
N LEU A 153 -11.50 -4.60 15.10
CA LEU A 153 -12.53 -5.62 15.36
C LEU A 153 -12.50 -6.10 16.82
N ALA A 154 -11.29 -6.35 17.35
CA ALA A 154 -11.12 -6.75 18.74
C ALA A 154 -11.59 -5.67 19.73
N TYR A 155 -11.49 -4.38 19.34
CA TYR A 155 -11.98 -3.26 20.12
C TYR A 155 -13.51 -3.09 20.03
N GLY A 156 -14.11 -3.29 18.85
CA GLY A 156 -15.41 -2.74 18.49
C GLY A 156 -16.62 -3.64 18.68
N LEU A 157 -16.45 -4.94 18.94
CA LEU A 157 -17.60 -5.86 19.04
C LEU A 157 -18.59 -5.53 20.17
N ASP A 158 -18.12 -4.85 21.23
CA ASP A 158 -18.93 -4.58 22.45
C ASP A 158 -19.46 -3.14 22.49
N LYS A 159 -19.35 -2.34 21.43
CA LYS A 159 -19.42 -0.89 21.58
C LYS A 159 -20.54 -0.21 20.81
N GLU A 160 -21.16 0.64 21.56
CA GLU A 160 -22.04 1.80 21.41
C GLU A 160 -22.75 2.04 20.06
N GLU A 161 -24.03 2.33 20.17
CA GLU A 161 -24.86 2.92 19.12
C GLU A 161 -24.24 4.22 18.60
N GLY A 162 -24.11 4.35 17.29
CA GLY A 162 -23.65 5.54 16.59
C GLY A 162 -22.25 5.45 15.97
N SER A 163 -22.03 6.23 14.92
CA SER A 163 -20.74 6.30 14.21
C SER A 163 -19.72 7.09 15.02
N HIS A 164 -18.50 6.56 15.16
CA HIS A 164 -17.38 7.27 15.77
C HIS A 164 -16.05 6.91 15.10
N LYS A 165 -15.13 7.87 15.07
CA LYS A 165 -13.82 7.70 14.43
C LYS A 165 -12.77 7.35 15.47
N ILE A 166 -11.94 6.36 15.17
CA ILE A 166 -10.83 5.94 16.01
C ILE A 166 -9.51 6.07 15.25
N LEU A 167 -8.43 6.25 16.00
CA LEU A 167 -7.07 6.15 15.48
C LEU A 167 -6.44 4.89 16.08
N VAL A 168 -5.99 3.98 15.21
CA VAL A 168 -5.20 2.81 15.59
C VAL A 168 -3.74 3.12 15.29
N TYR A 169 -2.90 3.05 16.32
CA TYR A 169 -1.46 3.28 16.26
C TYR A 169 -0.76 1.97 16.59
N ASP A 170 -0.22 1.34 15.59
CA ASP A 170 0.44 0.04 15.69
C ASP A 170 1.96 0.20 15.54
N LEU A 171 2.69 0.01 16.63
CA LEU A 171 4.16 -0.02 16.64
C LEU A 171 4.61 -1.38 17.13
N GLY A 172 4.86 -2.26 16.16
CA GLY A 172 5.31 -3.63 16.38
C GLY A 172 6.81 -3.73 16.63
N GLY A 173 7.36 -4.92 16.38
CA GLY A 173 8.80 -5.16 16.44
C GLY A 173 9.56 -4.63 15.23
N GLY A 174 8.95 -4.68 14.05
CA GLY A 174 9.59 -4.34 12.78
C GLY A 174 8.92 -3.24 11.97
N THR A 175 7.65 -2.98 12.21
CA THR A 175 6.81 -2.08 11.40
C THR A 175 6.05 -1.10 12.28
N PHE A 176 5.72 0.04 11.69
CA PHE A 176 4.83 1.05 12.24
C PHE A 176 3.69 1.33 11.27
N ASP A 177 2.46 1.17 11.72
CA ASP A 177 1.26 1.51 10.98
C ASP A 177 0.35 2.45 11.79
N VAL A 178 -0.31 3.36 11.11
CA VAL A 178 -1.36 4.20 11.70
C VAL A 178 -2.56 4.22 10.76
N SER A 179 -3.73 3.91 11.30
CA SER A 179 -4.98 3.89 10.55
C SER A 179 -6.06 4.70 11.24
N ILE A 180 -6.84 5.43 10.45
CA ILE A 180 -8.05 6.10 10.87
C ILE A 180 -9.22 5.26 10.39
N LEU A 181 -10.08 4.85 11.32
CA LEU A 181 -11.26 4.06 11.00
C LEU A 181 -12.53 4.76 11.50
N GLU A 182 -13.60 4.54 10.78
CA GLU A 182 -14.96 4.87 11.23
C GLU A 182 -15.68 3.58 11.60
N LEU A 183 -16.25 3.56 12.79
CA LEU A 183 -17.00 2.44 13.36
C LEU A 183 -18.43 2.87 13.61
N GLY A 184 -19.41 2.12 13.11
CA GLY A 184 -20.82 2.40 13.36
C GLY A 184 -21.71 1.30 12.79
N ASP A 185 -22.76 0.93 13.51
CA ASP A 185 -23.79 -0.03 13.08
C ASP A 185 -23.23 -1.36 12.52
N GLY A 186 -22.14 -1.88 13.11
CA GLY A 186 -21.48 -3.10 12.66
C GLY A 186 -20.54 -2.89 11.46
N VAL A 187 -20.40 -1.69 10.92
CA VAL A 187 -19.49 -1.37 9.83
C VAL A 187 -18.16 -0.85 10.40
N PHE A 188 -17.07 -1.43 9.92
CA PHE A 188 -15.69 -1.03 10.22
C PHE A 188 -15.05 -0.57 8.91
N GLU A 189 -14.98 0.73 8.71
CA GLU A 189 -14.44 1.33 7.49
C GLU A 189 -13.10 1.99 7.77
N VAL A 190 -12.05 1.58 7.04
CA VAL A 190 -10.76 2.28 7.06
C VAL A 190 -10.89 3.52 6.17
N LEU A 191 -10.68 4.70 6.75
CA LEU A 191 -10.71 5.97 6.01
C LEU A 191 -9.35 6.31 5.40
N ALA A 192 -8.27 6.06 6.15
CA ALA A 192 -6.91 6.26 5.68
C ALA A 192 -5.93 5.41 6.47
N THR A 193 -4.82 5.04 5.83
CA THR A 193 -3.68 4.37 6.47
C THR A 193 -2.38 5.00 6.00
N ASN A 194 -1.38 5.00 6.88
CA ASN A 194 -0.01 5.40 6.59
C ASN A 194 0.95 4.64 7.51
N GLY A 195 2.25 4.62 7.23
CA GLY A 195 3.17 3.85 8.05
C GLY A 195 4.63 3.99 7.67
N ASP A 196 5.47 3.23 8.38
CA ASP A 196 6.90 3.04 8.10
C ASP A 196 7.25 1.59 8.46
N THR A 197 7.56 0.80 7.50
CA THR A 197 7.71 -0.64 7.59
C THR A 197 9.11 -1.11 7.90
N HIS A 198 10.00 -0.14 8.10
CA HIS A 198 11.33 -0.32 8.68
C HIS A 198 11.47 0.52 9.96
N LEU A 199 10.40 0.58 10.76
CA LEU A 199 10.40 1.24 12.05
C LEU A 199 9.65 0.38 13.08
N GLY A 200 10.36 -0.10 14.09
CA GLY A 200 9.76 -0.90 15.15
C GLY A 200 10.72 -1.12 16.32
N GLY A 201 10.34 -2.00 17.24
CA GLY A 201 11.10 -2.30 18.44
C GLY A 201 12.52 -2.75 18.20
N ASP A 202 12.78 -3.44 17.08
CA ASP A 202 14.14 -3.90 16.70
C ASP A 202 15.08 -2.71 16.46
N ASP A 203 14.56 -1.58 15.94
CA ASP A 203 15.36 -0.38 15.71
C ASP A 203 15.73 0.31 17.03
N PHE A 204 14.82 0.29 18.02
CA PHE A 204 15.12 0.75 19.39
C PHE A 204 16.18 -0.14 20.04
N ASP A 205 16.11 -1.45 19.86
CA ASP A 205 17.10 -2.39 20.37
C ASP A 205 18.47 -2.16 19.73
N GLU A 206 18.52 -1.91 18.43
CA GLU A 206 19.76 -1.62 17.70
C GLU A 206 20.44 -0.33 18.20
N VAL A 207 19.66 0.71 18.53
CA VAL A 207 20.20 1.95 19.11
C VAL A 207 20.84 1.67 20.48
N ILE A 208 20.19 0.88 21.35
CA ILE A 208 20.77 0.48 22.65
C ILE A 208 22.03 -0.36 22.44
N LEU A 209 21.96 -1.37 21.57
CA LEU A 209 23.07 -2.26 21.24
C LEU A 209 24.30 -1.45 20.81
N ASN A 210 24.14 -0.54 19.86
CA ASN A 210 25.23 0.30 19.37
C ASN A 210 25.79 1.20 20.47
N TYR A 211 24.93 1.81 21.30
CA TYR A 211 25.37 2.61 22.44
C TYR A 211 26.25 1.79 23.42
N LEU A 212 25.84 0.57 23.78
CA LEU A 212 26.58 -0.32 24.66
C LEU A 212 27.91 -0.78 24.02
N ALA A 213 27.88 -1.17 22.75
CA ALA A 213 29.09 -1.60 22.04
C ALA A 213 30.12 -0.47 21.91
N ASP A 214 29.67 0.75 21.61
CA ASP A 214 30.52 1.92 21.48
C ASP A 214 31.15 2.33 22.84
N ASN A 215 30.40 2.25 23.94
CA ASN A 215 30.92 2.49 25.28
C ASN A 215 32.00 1.45 25.65
N PHE A 216 31.68 0.18 25.43
CA PHE A 216 32.61 -0.91 25.70
C PHE A 216 33.89 -0.80 24.86
N ALA A 217 33.78 -0.44 23.58
CA ALA A 217 34.94 -0.23 22.70
C ALA A 217 35.82 0.94 23.16
N LYS A 218 35.20 2.02 23.69
CA LYS A 218 35.96 3.17 24.25
C LYS A 218 36.73 2.77 25.52
N GLU A 219 36.14 1.96 26.37
CA GLU A 219 36.73 1.57 27.66
C GLU A 219 37.77 0.47 27.50
N HIS A 220 37.49 -0.54 26.68
CA HIS A 220 38.29 -1.75 26.60
C HIS A 220 39.05 -1.93 25.26
N GLY A 221 38.83 -1.07 24.28
CA GLY A 221 39.46 -1.17 22.95
C GLY A 221 38.96 -2.35 22.11
N VAL A 222 37.84 -2.97 22.47
CA VAL A 222 37.29 -4.16 21.81
C VAL A 222 35.86 -3.86 21.31
N ASP A 223 35.61 -4.04 20.01
CA ASP A 223 34.27 -3.94 19.45
C ASP A 223 33.56 -5.30 19.52
N LEU A 224 32.55 -5.39 20.40
CA LEU A 224 31.77 -6.61 20.62
C LEU A 224 30.94 -7.02 19.40
N ARG A 225 30.72 -6.13 18.45
CA ARG A 225 29.96 -6.42 17.20
C ARG A 225 30.75 -7.34 16.26
N SER A 226 32.05 -7.47 16.43
CA SER A 226 32.88 -8.38 15.65
C SER A 226 32.76 -9.85 16.08
N ASP A 227 32.28 -10.12 17.30
CA ASP A 227 32.02 -11.46 17.82
C ASP A 227 30.51 -11.75 17.79
N LYS A 228 30.11 -12.73 17.00
CA LYS A 228 28.70 -13.08 16.81
C LYS A 228 27.98 -13.48 18.10
N MET A 229 28.66 -14.16 19.02
CA MET A 229 28.09 -14.55 20.30
C MET A 229 27.93 -13.35 21.22
N ALA A 230 28.92 -12.46 21.28
CA ALA A 230 28.84 -11.22 22.03
C ALA A 230 27.75 -10.31 21.46
N LEU A 231 27.67 -10.16 20.13
CA LEU A 231 26.64 -9.40 19.44
C LEU A 231 25.23 -9.90 19.77
N GLN A 232 25.02 -11.22 19.75
CA GLN A 232 23.70 -11.81 20.06
C GLN A 232 23.33 -11.57 21.55
N ARG A 233 24.27 -11.70 22.46
CA ARG A 233 24.07 -11.39 23.88
C ARG A 233 23.79 -9.93 24.13
N LEU A 234 24.43 -9.02 23.37
CA LEU A 234 24.11 -7.58 23.40
C LEU A 234 22.69 -7.31 22.89
N LYS A 235 22.29 -7.97 21.80
CA LYS A 235 20.95 -7.82 21.23
C LYS A 235 19.86 -8.24 22.24
N GLU A 236 20.02 -9.38 22.89
CA GLU A 236 19.09 -9.84 23.92
C GLU A 236 19.07 -8.92 25.16
N ALA A 237 20.22 -8.41 25.56
CA ALA A 237 20.31 -7.47 26.67
C ALA A 237 19.68 -6.12 26.34
N ALA A 238 19.83 -5.64 25.10
CA ALA A 238 19.19 -4.42 24.60
C ALA A 238 17.66 -4.55 24.60
N GLU A 239 17.12 -5.65 24.05
CA GLU A 239 15.68 -5.94 24.08
C GLU A 239 15.13 -6.00 25.51
N LYS A 240 15.85 -6.68 26.41
CA LYS A 240 15.48 -6.77 27.82
C LYS A 240 15.48 -5.40 28.49
N ALA A 241 16.54 -4.60 28.28
CA ALA A 241 16.63 -3.25 28.84
C ALA A 241 15.52 -2.34 28.33
N LYS A 242 15.19 -2.36 27.03
CA LYS A 242 14.06 -1.64 26.46
C LYS A 242 12.73 -2.00 27.16
N LYS A 243 12.46 -3.29 27.34
CA LYS A 243 11.26 -3.77 28.04
C LYS A 243 11.22 -3.32 29.49
N GLU A 244 12.34 -3.43 30.20
CA GLU A 244 12.47 -3.03 31.61
C GLU A 244 12.27 -1.52 31.77
N LEU A 245 12.84 -0.70 30.90
CA LEU A 245 12.70 0.75 30.90
C LEU A 245 11.26 1.24 30.57
N SER A 246 10.39 0.39 30.05
CA SER A 246 8.97 0.73 29.92
C SER A 246 8.25 0.78 31.28
N GLY A 247 8.70 0.01 32.28
CA GLY A 247 8.16 0.01 33.64
C GLY A 247 9.05 0.70 34.68
N SER A 248 10.37 0.70 34.48
CA SER A 248 11.39 1.17 35.44
C SER A 248 12.11 2.41 34.95
N GLN A 249 12.71 3.19 35.86
CA GLN A 249 13.51 4.37 35.52
C GLN A 249 14.95 4.03 35.10
N THR A 250 15.42 2.85 35.48
CA THR A 250 16.78 2.37 35.19
C THR A 250 16.75 0.88 34.93
N ALA A 251 17.50 0.42 33.95
CA ALA A 251 17.76 -0.99 33.66
C ALA A 251 19.26 -1.27 33.86
N ASN A 252 19.58 -2.33 34.59
CA ASN A 252 20.96 -2.80 34.75
C ASN A 252 21.27 -3.88 33.70
N ILE A 253 22.31 -3.64 32.94
CA ILE A 253 22.79 -4.52 31.86
C ILE A 253 24.08 -5.19 32.36
N ASN A 254 23.95 -6.43 32.81
CA ASN A 254 25.05 -7.22 33.34
C ASN A 254 25.33 -8.45 32.46
N LEU A 255 26.43 -8.42 31.73
CA LEU A 255 26.88 -9.47 30.81
C LEU A 255 28.27 -9.99 31.25
N PRO A 256 28.34 -10.94 32.20
CA PRO A 256 29.57 -11.53 32.62
C PRO A 256 30.22 -12.35 31.49
N PHE A 257 31.54 -12.30 31.37
CA PHE A 257 32.30 -13.04 30.35
C PHE A 257 31.81 -12.75 28.94
N ILE A 258 31.63 -11.46 28.60
CA ILE A 258 31.05 -11.06 27.29
C ILE A 258 32.05 -11.34 26.15
N THR A 259 33.33 -11.19 26.44
CA THR A 259 34.42 -11.52 25.51
C THR A 259 35.69 -11.90 26.31
N VAL A 260 36.70 -12.46 25.61
CA VAL A 260 38.00 -12.83 26.17
C VAL A 260 39.11 -12.18 25.34
N THR A 261 40.02 -11.50 25.99
CA THR A 261 41.23 -10.91 25.39
C THR A 261 42.48 -11.62 25.85
N SER A 262 43.65 -11.19 25.35
CA SER A 262 44.96 -11.67 25.85
C SER A 262 45.17 -11.44 27.35
N ASP A 263 44.53 -10.41 27.90
CA ASP A 263 44.65 -10.00 29.30
C ASP A 263 43.61 -10.66 30.23
N GLY A 264 42.73 -11.49 29.63
CA GLY A 264 41.69 -12.25 30.34
C GLY A 264 40.27 -11.94 29.90
N PRO A 265 39.28 -12.50 30.63
CA PRO A 265 37.89 -12.28 30.34
C PRO A 265 37.46 -10.87 30.72
N LEU A 266 36.63 -10.27 29.85
CA LEU A 266 35.99 -8.97 30.08
C LEU A 266 34.51 -9.14 30.38
N HIS A 267 33.98 -8.22 31.17
CA HIS A 267 32.59 -8.19 31.62
C HIS A 267 31.97 -6.84 31.29
N MET A 268 30.69 -6.80 31.02
CA MET A 268 29.94 -5.56 30.92
C MET A 268 28.99 -5.45 32.11
N ASN A 269 29.00 -4.31 32.77
CA ASN A 269 28.03 -3.97 33.81
C ASN A 269 27.70 -2.47 33.70
N GLU A 270 26.61 -2.13 33.04
CA GLU A 270 26.19 -0.76 32.79
C GLU A 270 24.76 -0.52 33.25
N ASP A 271 24.47 0.67 33.73
CA ASP A 271 23.14 1.16 34.02
C ASP A 271 22.66 2.09 32.91
N LEU A 272 21.53 1.75 32.30
CA LEU A 272 20.84 2.58 31.32
C LEU A 272 19.60 3.23 31.96
N THR A 273 19.58 4.54 32.02
CA THR A 273 18.40 5.27 32.51
C THR A 273 17.36 5.47 31.40
N ARG A 274 16.08 5.56 31.77
CA ARG A 274 15.01 5.90 30.82
C ARG A 274 15.27 7.23 30.11
N ALA A 275 15.74 8.26 30.84
CA ALA A 275 16.08 9.54 30.23
C ALA A 275 17.16 9.43 29.15
N LYS A 276 18.17 8.57 29.37
CA LYS A 276 19.21 8.31 28.36
C LYS A 276 18.64 7.52 27.20
N PHE A 277 17.82 6.51 27.44
CA PHE A 277 17.10 5.77 26.39
C PHE A 277 16.25 6.70 25.54
N ASP A 278 15.41 7.55 26.15
CA ASP A 278 14.58 8.52 25.44
C ASP A 278 15.43 9.50 24.60
N GLN A 279 16.57 9.94 25.12
CA GLN A 279 17.51 10.78 24.37
C GLN A 279 18.07 10.06 23.15
N LEU A 280 18.43 8.79 23.27
CA LEU A 280 19.02 8.01 22.19
C LEU A 280 17.98 7.68 21.09
N THR A 281 16.73 7.37 21.48
CA THR A 281 15.69 6.86 20.61
C THR A 281 14.67 7.90 20.16
N GLY A 282 14.80 9.15 20.61
CA GLY A 282 13.82 10.21 20.30
C GLY A 282 13.58 10.43 18.80
N HIS A 283 14.61 10.26 17.98
CA HIS A 283 14.49 10.34 16.52
C HIS A 283 13.58 9.24 15.92
N LEU A 284 13.52 8.05 16.54
CA LEU A 284 12.62 6.96 16.12
C LEU A 284 11.17 7.30 16.47
N VAL A 285 10.94 7.89 17.64
CA VAL A 285 9.61 8.35 18.04
C VAL A 285 9.13 9.48 17.12
N GLU A 286 9.99 10.43 16.77
CA GLU A 286 9.66 11.51 15.84
C GLU A 286 9.27 10.98 14.44
N ARG A 287 9.88 9.88 13.96
CA ARG A 287 9.50 9.26 12.68
C ARG A 287 8.05 8.77 12.63
N THR A 288 7.41 8.51 13.77
CA THR A 288 6.00 8.08 13.81
C THR A 288 5.01 9.24 13.68
N ILE A 289 5.45 10.48 13.94
CA ILE A 289 4.56 11.65 14.02
C ILE A 289 4.07 12.07 12.64
N GLU A 290 4.95 12.08 11.66
CA GLU A 290 4.59 12.51 10.30
C GLU A 290 3.57 11.57 9.64
N PRO A 291 3.75 10.22 9.63
CA PRO A 291 2.73 9.31 9.13
C PRO A 291 1.37 9.46 9.84
N MET A 292 1.37 9.69 11.16
CA MET A 292 0.14 9.90 11.93
C MET A 292 -0.61 11.17 11.46
N ARG A 293 0.10 12.28 11.26
CA ARG A 293 -0.50 13.52 10.74
C ARG A 293 -1.03 13.35 9.32
N LYS A 294 -0.30 12.62 8.47
CA LYS A 294 -0.73 12.32 7.10
C LYS A 294 -2.00 11.47 7.07
N ALA A 295 -2.07 10.41 7.86
CA ALA A 295 -3.27 9.58 7.96
C ALA A 295 -4.50 10.41 8.40
N MET A 296 -4.34 11.28 9.40
CA MET A 296 -5.40 12.18 9.84
C MET A 296 -5.82 13.16 8.74
N ALA A 297 -4.86 13.75 8.02
CA ALA A 297 -5.12 14.67 6.91
C ALA A 297 -5.84 13.97 5.74
N ASP A 298 -5.37 12.78 5.36
CA ASP A 298 -5.96 11.99 4.28
C ASP A 298 -7.41 11.56 4.61
N ALA A 299 -7.68 11.23 5.89
CA ALA A 299 -9.03 10.94 6.37
C ALA A 299 -9.91 12.19 6.57
N GLY A 300 -9.36 13.39 6.39
CA GLY A 300 -10.08 14.65 6.61
C GLY A 300 -10.52 14.85 8.06
N VAL A 301 -9.77 14.31 9.04
CA VAL A 301 -10.14 14.36 10.47
C VAL A 301 -9.22 15.27 11.26
N THR A 302 -9.79 15.91 12.28
CA THR A 302 -9.08 16.69 13.29
C THR A 302 -8.98 15.92 14.61
N ASN A 303 -8.20 16.42 15.55
CA ASN A 303 -8.09 15.83 16.89
C ASN A 303 -9.45 15.72 17.62
N SER A 304 -10.39 16.64 17.34
CA SER A 304 -11.73 16.61 17.93
C SER A 304 -12.61 15.48 17.40
N ASP A 305 -12.38 15.05 16.16
CA ASP A 305 -13.17 14.01 15.49
C ASP A 305 -12.77 12.60 15.96
N ILE A 306 -11.54 12.45 16.46
CA ILE A 306 -11.07 11.17 16.99
C ILE A 306 -11.71 10.93 18.35
N ALA A 307 -12.56 9.92 18.44
CA ALA A 307 -13.18 9.51 19.70
C ALA A 307 -12.18 8.81 20.61
N LYS A 308 -11.38 7.88 20.07
CA LYS A 308 -10.39 7.10 20.83
C LYS A 308 -9.13 6.82 20.02
N VAL A 309 -8.03 6.61 20.75
CA VAL A 309 -6.75 6.18 20.22
C VAL A 309 -6.44 4.80 20.79
N ILE A 310 -6.25 3.82 19.92
CA ILE A 310 -5.94 2.44 20.27
C ILE A 310 -4.46 2.18 19.99
N LEU A 311 -3.74 1.67 20.98
CA LEU A 311 -2.35 1.29 20.86
C LEU A 311 -2.23 -0.21 20.63
N VAL A 312 -1.49 -0.58 19.59
CA VAL A 312 -1.23 -1.94 19.15
C VAL A 312 0.28 -2.14 19.03
N GLY A 313 0.74 -3.39 19.19
CA GLY A 313 2.15 -3.74 19.15
C GLY A 313 2.90 -3.45 20.44
N GLY A 314 3.83 -4.34 20.78
CA GLY A 314 4.54 -4.30 22.06
C GLY A 314 5.36 -3.04 22.30
N SER A 315 5.85 -2.38 21.23
CA SER A 315 6.65 -1.16 21.32
C SER A 315 5.85 0.09 21.73
N THR A 316 4.53 0.04 21.66
CA THR A 316 3.65 1.09 22.20
C THR A 316 3.66 1.16 23.72
N ARG A 317 4.26 0.19 24.40
CA ARG A 317 4.49 0.23 25.85
C ARG A 317 5.57 1.23 26.27
N ILE A 318 6.40 1.70 25.33
CA ILE A 318 7.44 2.72 25.56
C ILE A 318 6.77 4.04 25.95
N PRO A 319 7.08 4.61 27.15
CA PRO A 319 6.42 5.83 27.62
C PRO A 319 6.54 7.03 26.68
N ALA A 320 7.72 7.23 26.07
CA ALA A 320 7.95 8.31 25.11
C ALA A 320 7.04 8.21 23.89
N VAL A 321 6.71 6.99 23.44
CA VAL A 321 5.75 6.74 22.34
C VAL A 321 4.34 7.16 22.77
N GLN A 322 3.88 6.74 23.96
CA GLN A 322 2.55 7.11 24.48
C GLN A 322 2.40 8.63 24.62
N GLU A 323 3.42 9.30 25.14
CA GLU A 323 3.42 10.76 25.28
C GLU A 323 3.40 11.48 23.90
N ALA A 324 4.13 10.95 22.90
CA ALA A 324 4.12 11.50 21.55
C ALA A 324 2.71 11.40 20.93
N VAL A 325 2.07 10.23 21.03
CA VAL A 325 0.69 10.02 20.55
C VAL A 325 -0.28 10.96 21.24
N LYS A 326 -0.23 11.06 22.58
CA LYS A 326 -1.05 11.98 23.36
C LYS A 326 -0.84 13.44 22.96
N LYS A 327 0.41 13.84 22.75
CA LYS A 327 0.76 15.22 22.33
C LYS A 327 0.16 15.57 20.97
N VAL A 328 0.17 14.64 20.02
CA VAL A 328 -0.36 14.89 18.66
C VAL A 328 -1.88 14.84 18.63
N THR A 329 -2.49 13.86 19.29
CA THR A 329 -3.95 13.64 19.24
C THR A 329 -4.73 14.42 20.30
N GLY A 330 -4.06 14.87 21.37
CA GLY A 330 -4.73 15.46 22.54
C GLY A 330 -5.54 14.46 23.35
N LYS A 331 -5.46 13.15 23.07
CA LYS A 331 -6.23 12.08 23.70
C LYS A 331 -5.34 11.14 24.50
N GLU A 332 -5.83 10.66 25.64
CA GLU A 332 -5.21 9.53 26.33
C GLU A 332 -5.44 8.26 25.52
N PRO A 333 -4.38 7.46 25.25
CA PRO A 333 -4.55 6.18 24.61
C PRO A 333 -5.42 5.22 25.43
N PHE A 334 -6.29 4.49 24.74
CA PHE A 334 -7.14 3.47 25.36
C PHE A 334 -6.31 2.26 25.82
N LYS A 335 -6.49 1.83 27.08
CA LYS A 335 -5.70 0.76 27.72
C LYS A 335 -6.50 -0.53 27.98
N GLY A 336 -7.71 -0.65 27.42
CA GLY A 336 -8.60 -1.79 27.66
C GLY A 336 -8.31 -3.03 26.83
N ILE A 337 -7.32 -2.98 25.93
CA ILE A 337 -6.95 -4.10 25.04
C ILE A 337 -5.49 -4.46 25.28
N ASN A 338 -5.17 -5.77 25.24
CA ASN A 338 -3.79 -6.22 25.25
C ASN A 338 -3.17 -5.99 23.85
N PRO A 339 -2.18 -5.10 23.71
CA PRO A 339 -1.58 -4.76 22.42
C PRO A 339 -0.82 -5.91 21.75
N ASP A 340 -0.52 -6.99 22.48
CA ASP A 340 0.18 -8.17 21.94
C ASP A 340 -0.78 -9.27 21.44
N GLU A 341 -2.08 -9.15 21.70
CA GLU A 341 -3.08 -10.20 21.43
C GLU A 341 -4.24 -9.72 20.57
N CYS A 342 -4.53 -8.41 20.57
CA CYS A 342 -5.72 -7.84 19.92
C CYS A 342 -5.79 -8.11 18.41
N VAL A 343 -4.65 -8.20 17.76
CA VAL A 343 -4.57 -8.48 16.31
C VAL A 343 -5.04 -9.92 16.02
N ALA A 344 -4.54 -10.91 16.77
CA ALA A 344 -4.98 -12.30 16.63
C ALA A 344 -6.47 -12.48 17.00
N ILE A 345 -6.93 -11.79 18.05
CA ILE A 345 -8.35 -11.74 18.43
C ILE A 345 -9.20 -11.23 17.28
N GLY A 346 -8.82 -10.11 16.67
CA GLY A 346 -9.54 -9.54 15.52
C GLY A 346 -9.54 -10.46 14.30
N ALA A 347 -8.42 -11.15 14.05
CA ALA A 347 -8.34 -12.16 12.99
C ALA A 347 -9.29 -13.35 13.25
N ALA A 348 -9.43 -13.80 14.50
CA ALA A 348 -10.38 -14.85 14.89
C ALA A 348 -11.84 -14.38 14.74
N ILE A 349 -12.14 -13.14 15.07
CA ILE A 349 -13.47 -12.54 14.83
C ILE A 349 -13.78 -12.52 13.33
N GLN A 350 -12.81 -12.09 12.50
CA GLN A 350 -12.97 -12.11 11.05
C GLN A 350 -13.16 -13.54 10.51
N ALA A 351 -12.52 -14.54 11.11
CA ALA A 351 -12.77 -15.95 10.80
C ALA A 351 -14.23 -16.33 11.12
N GLY A 352 -14.76 -15.88 12.27
CA GLY A 352 -16.15 -16.07 12.64
C GLY A 352 -17.14 -15.39 11.70
N VAL A 353 -16.82 -14.21 11.17
CA VAL A 353 -17.63 -13.54 10.13
C VAL A 353 -17.67 -14.39 8.85
N LEU A 354 -16.53 -14.92 8.42
CA LEU A 354 -16.45 -15.75 7.20
C LEU A 354 -17.15 -17.11 7.34
N THR A 355 -17.23 -17.66 8.56
CA THR A 355 -17.94 -18.91 8.83
C THR A 355 -19.42 -18.72 9.18
N GLY A 356 -19.87 -17.48 9.32
CA GLY A 356 -21.23 -17.15 9.74
C GLY A 356 -21.49 -17.41 11.23
N GLU A 357 -20.44 -17.50 12.07
CA GLU A 357 -20.57 -17.55 13.53
C GLU A 357 -20.76 -16.15 14.14
N VAL A 358 -20.28 -15.12 13.44
CA VAL A 358 -20.47 -13.70 13.78
C VAL A 358 -21.29 -13.06 12.66
N HIS A 359 -22.39 -12.42 13.04
CA HIS A 359 -23.29 -11.72 12.14
C HIS A 359 -23.15 -10.20 12.32
N ASP A 360 -23.65 -9.45 11.35
CA ASP A 360 -23.76 -7.98 11.40
C ASP A 360 -22.42 -7.22 11.55
N VAL A 361 -21.33 -7.80 11.03
CA VAL A 361 -20.02 -7.16 10.94
C VAL A 361 -19.57 -7.08 9.48
N LEU A 362 -19.38 -5.86 9.00
CA LEU A 362 -18.83 -5.56 7.68
C LEU A 362 -17.51 -4.82 7.82
N LEU A 363 -16.47 -5.39 7.23
CA LEU A 363 -15.14 -4.81 7.22
C LEU A 363 -14.80 -4.27 5.84
N LEU A 364 -14.51 -2.98 5.74
CA LEU A 364 -14.07 -2.29 4.54
C LEU A 364 -12.65 -1.76 4.75
N ASP A 365 -11.75 -2.19 3.90
CA ASP A 365 -10.35 -1.79 3.91
C ASP A 365 -10.06 -0.82 2.74
N VAL A 366 -8.84 -0.28 2.66
CA VAL A 366 -8.45 0.67 1.61
C VAL A 366 -7.19 0.24 0.88
N THR A 367 -7.04 0.73 -0.37
CA THR A 367 -5.77 0.59 -1.10
C THR A 367 -4.74 1.58 -0.53
N PRO A 368 -3.50 1.16 -0.24
CA PRO A 368 -2.50 2.04 0.35
C PRO A 368 -1.92 3.08 -0.63
N LEU A 369 -1.94 2.79 -1.92
CA LEU A 369 -1.37 3.62 -2.99
C LEU A 369 -2.30 3.67 -4.21
N SER A 370 -2.20 4.77 -4.98
CA SER A 370 -2.95 4.94 -6.23
C SER A 370 -2.50 3.94 -7.30
N LEU A 371 -3.47 3.47 -8.10
CA LEU A 371 -3.27 2.60 -9.25
C LEU A 371 -3.56 3.37 -10.54
N SER A 372 -2.66 3.23 -11.50
CA SER A 372 -2.67 4.00 -12.75
C SER A 372 -2.23 3.18 -13.95
N ILE A 373 -2.48 3.69 -15.14
CA ILE A 373 -1.88 3.22 -16.38
C ILE A 373 -1.06 4.32 -17.04
N GLU A 374 -0.06 3.93 -17.81
CA GLU A 374 0.68 4.85 -18.66
C GLU A 374 -0.15 5.26 -19.88
N THR A 375 -0.27 6.57 -20.08
CA THR A 375 -0.94 7.17 -21.23
C THR A 375 0.05 7.95 -22.10
N LEU A 376 -0.45 8.53 -23.20
CA LEU A 376 0.35 9.24 -24.17
C LEU A 376 1.25 10.31 -23.52
N GLY A 377 2.52 10.29 -23.84
CA GLY A 377 3.52 11.20 -23.27
C GLY A 377 4.14 10.72 -21.96
N GLY A 378 3.90 9.46 -21.55
CA GLY A 378 4.44 8.88 -20.31
C GLY A 378 3.76 9.39 -19.05
N VAL A 379 2.51 9.85 -19.15
CA VAL A 379 1.70 10.33 -18.01
C VAL A 379 1.09 9.15 -17.29
N ALA A 380 1.11 9.17 -15.95
CA ALA A 380 0.40 8.21 -15.11
C ALA A 380 -1.05 8.67 -14.89
N THR A 381 -1.98 8.06 -15.60
CA THR A 381 -3.41 8.35 -15.44
C THR A 381 -3.98 7.44 -14.36
N LYS A 382 -4.35 8.04 -13.23
CA LYS A 382 -4.92 7.33 -12.07
C LYS A 382 -6.35 6.89 -12.36
N LEU A 383 -6.66 5.61 -12.09
CA LEU A 383 -8.01 5.07 -12.11
C LEU A 383 -8.53 4.83 -10.70
N ILE A 384 -7.65 4.43 -9.78
CA ILE A 384 -7.99 4.24 -8.37
C ILE A 384 -7.02 5.08 -7.55
N GLU A 385 -7.55 5.99 -6.77
CA GLU A 385 -6.78 6.83 -5.85
C GLU A 385 -6.40 6.05 -4.58
N ARG A 386 -5.29 6.42 -3.93
CA ARG A 386 -4.93 5.90 -2.61
C ARG A 386 -6.08 6.11 -1.61
N ASN A 387 -6.17 5.27 -0.62
CA ASN A 387 -7.23 5.26 0.38
C ASN A 387 -8.65 5.08 -0.22
N THR A 388 -8.77 4.49 -1.42
CA THR A 388 -10.06 4.05 -1.95
C THR A 388 -10.47 2.77 -1.24
N THR A 389 -11.69 2.73 -0.71
CA THR A 389 -12.28 1.56 -0.05
C THR A 389 -12.33 0.35 -1.00
N ILE A 390 -11.98 -0.82 -0.49
CA ILE A 390 -12.02 -2.10 -1.21
C ILE A 390 -13.00 -3.09 -0.53
N PRO A 391 -13.67 -3.97 -1.30
CA PRO A 391 -13.48 -4.20 -2.75
C PRO A 391 -14.00 -3.04 -3.61
N THR A 392 -13.35 -2.80 -4.74
CA THR A 392 -13.76 -1.73 -5.67
C THR A 392 -13.49 -2.10 -7.12
N LYS A 393 -14.32 -1.56 -8.00
CA LYS A 393 -14.17 -1.74 -9.45
C LYS A 393 -14.31 -0.39 -10.13
N LYS A 394 -13.31 0.00 -10.92
CA LYS A 394 -13.31 1.25 -11.68
C LYS A 394 -12.91 1.00 -13.12
N SER A 395 -13.64 1.61 -14.05
CA SER A 395 -13.39 1.53 -15.49
C SER A 395 -13.25 2.92 -16.08
N GLN A 396 -12.37 3.04 -17.08
CA GLN A 396 -12.22 4.26 -17.86
C GLN A 396 -11.95 3.90 -19.32
N ILE A 397 -12.52 4.69 -20.24
CA ILE A 397 -12.35 4.51 -21.68
C ILE A 397 -11.13 5.31 -22.13
N PHE A 398 -10.23 4.62 -22.85
CA PHE A 398 -9.06 5.17 -23.52
C PHE A 398 -9.16 4.93 -25.03
N SER A 399 -8.23 5.47 -25.79
CA SER A 399 -8.21 5.30 -27.23
C SER A 399 -6.79 5.09 -27.76
N THR A 400 -6.68 4.82 -29.07
CA THR A 400 -5.40 4.66 -29.75
C THR A 400 -4.67 5.99 -29.96
N ALA A 401 -3.33 5.97 -29.88
CA ALA A 401 -2.48 7.14 -30.05
C ALA A 401 -2.05 7.38 -31.50
N ALA A 402 -2.16 6.36 -32.37
CA ALA A 402 -1.78 6.43 -33.79
C ALA A 402 -2.87 5.88 -34.71
N ASP A 403 -2.87 6.34 -35.96
CA ASP A 403 -3.77 5.84 -37.00
C ASP A 403 -3.46 4.36 -37.32
N ASN A 404 -4.53 3.60 -37.56
CA ASN A 404 -4.48 2.17 -37.88
C ASN A 404 -3.75 1.30 -36.86
N GLN A 405 -3.72 1.74 -35.60
CA GLN A 405 -3.13 0.99 -34.50
C GLN A 405 -4.01 -0.22 -34.16
N THR A 406 -3.44 -1.43 -34.31
CA THR A 406 -4.15 -2.71 -34.11
C THR A 406 -3.89 -3.35 -32.76
N ALA A 407 -3.02 -2.75 -31.94
CA ALA A 407 -2.69 -3.22 -30.58
C ALA A 407 -2.36 -2.03 -29.67
N VAL A 408 -2.65 -2.17 -28.39
CA VAL A 408 -2.26 -1.22 -27.34
C VAL A 408 -1.55 -1.95 -26.22
N ASP A 409 -0.48 -1.35 -25.70
CA ASP A 409 0.21 -1.83 -24.51
C ASP A 409 -0.42 -1.20 -23.28
N ILE A 410 -0.85 -2.01 -22.33
CA ILE A 410 -1.38 -1.58 -21.05
C ILE A 410 -0.27 -1.76 -20.02
N HIS A 411 0.30 -0.65 -19.56
CA HIS A 411 1.30 -0.60 -18.51
C HIS A 411 0.64 -0.19 -17.21
N VAL A 412 0.49 -1.16 -16.30
CA VAL A 412 -0.16 -0.98 -14.99
C VAL A 412 0.88 -0.58 -13.97
N MET A 413 0.58 0.45 -13.18
CA MET A 413 1.52 1.05 -12.24
C MET A 413 0.86 1.37 -10.90
N GLN A 414 1.70 1.49 -9.87
CA GLN A 414 1.31 1.90 -8.53
C GLN A 414 2.22 3.04 -8.04
N GLY A 415 1.63 4.05 -7.43
CA GLY A 415 2.35 5.19 -6.85
C GLY A 415 1.66 6.53 -7.09
N GLU A 416 2.28 7.59 -6.55
CA GLU A 416 1.69 8.93 -6.52
C GLU A 416 2.28 9.90 -7.54
N ARG A 417 3.30 9.48 -8.33
CA ARG A 417 3.95 10.34 -9.31
C ARG A 417 3.07 10.56 -10.54
N GLU A 418 3.03 11.79 -11.04
CA GLU A 418 2.29 12.16 -12.26
C GLU A 418 2.87 11.54 -13.54
N MET A 419 4.16 11.21 -13.52
CA MET A 419 4.85 10.58 -14.66
C MET A 419 5.06 9.08 -14.43
N ALA A 420 4.82 8.28 -15.46
CA ALA A 420 4.94 6.81 -15.42
C ALA A 420 6.30 6.33 -14.89
N SER A 421 7.39 6.99 -15.30
CA SER A 421 8.76 6.64 -14.92
C SER A 421 9.05 6.78 -13.41
N GLY A 422 8.22 7.52 -12.68
CA GLY A 422 8.34 7.71 -11.25
C GLY A 422 7.53 6.71 -10.42
N ASN A 423 6.69 5.89 -11.06
CA ASN A 423 5.82 4.92 -10.40
C ASN A 423 6.33 3.49 -10.60
N THR A 424 5.83 2.58 -9.78
CA THR A 424 6.21 1.17 -9.85
C THR A 424 5.37 0.43 -10.84
N THR A 425 6.03 -0.32 -11.70
CA THR A 425 5.35 -1.23 -12.63
C THR A 425 4.80 -2.43 -11.86
N LEU A 426 3.48 -2.62 -11.91
CA LEU A 426 2.82 -3.82 -11.42
C LEU A 426 2.73 -4.91 -12.50
N GLY A 427 2.60 -4.50 -13.76
CA GLY A 427 2.54 -5.44 -14.88
C GLY A 427 2.37 -4.74 -16.22
N ARG A 428 2.61 -5.50 -17.28
CA ARG A 428 2.36 -5.05 -18.67
C ARG A 428 1.68 -6.15 -19.44
N PHE A 429 0.70 -5.79 -20.25
CA PHE A 429 0.08 -6.71 -21.19
C PHE A 429 -0.39 -5.96 -22.44
N GLN A 430 -0.62 -6.69 -23.51
CA GLN A 430 -1.00 -6.11 -24.78
C GLN A 430 -2.40 -6.57 -25.18
N LEU A 431 -3.29 -5.63 -25.48
CA LEU A 431 -4.55 -5.90 -26.17
C LEU A 431 -4.32 -5.82 -27.68
N THR A 432 -4.55 -6.93 -28.38
CA THR A 432 -4.34 -7.04 -29.85
C THR A 432 -5.64 -7.26 -30.58
N GLY A 433 -5.61 -6.99 -31.90
CA GLY A 433 -6.76 -7.23 -32.79
C GLY A 433 -7.83 -6.15 -32.71
N ILE A 434 -7.42 -4.94 -32.38
CA ILE A 434 -8.23 -3.72 -32.54
C ILE A 434 -8.43 -3.50 -34.05
N ALA A 435 -9.63 -3.15 -34.47
CA ALA A 435 -9.91 -2.83 -35.87
C ALA A 435 -9.12 -1.57 -36.29
N PRO A 436 -8.44 -1.59 -37.45
CA PRO A 436 -7.77 -0.39 -37.97
C PRO A 436 -8.75 0.77 -38.11
N ALA A 437 -8.45 1.88 -37.46
CA ALA A 437 -9.24 3.11 -37.50
C ALA A 437 -8.33 4.33 -37.28
N PRO A 438 -8.78 5.55 -37.57
CA PRO A 438 -8.08 6.76 -37.17
C PRO A 438 -7.85 6.80 -35.66
N ARG A 439 -6.75 7.41 -35.20
CA ARG A 439 -6.47 7.61 -33.77
C ARG A 439 -7.65 8.29 -33.07
N GLY A 440 -7.90 7.93 -31.83
CA GLY A 440 -9.02 8.49 -31.05
C GLY A 440 -10.38 7.87 -31.31
N ILE A 441 -10.55 7.03 -32.36
CA ILE A 441 -11.83 6.37 -32.67
C ILE A 441 -12.03 5.06 -31.89
N PRO A 442 -11.05 4.12 -31.79
CA PRO A 442 -11.23 2.92 -31.02
C PRO A 442 -11.48 3.25 -29.54
N GLN A 443 -12.44 2.59 -28.92
CA GLN A 443 -12.76 2.72 -27.50
C GLN A 443 -12.26 1.51 -26.75
N ILE A 444 -11.27 1.72 -25.89
CA ILE A 444 -10.64 0.68 -25.10
C ILE A 444 -11.01 0.92 -23.64
N GLU A 445 -11.88 0.08 -23.10
CA GLU A 445 -12.26 0.13 -21.69
C GLU A 445 -11.17 -0.59 -20.87
N VAL A 446 -10.51 0.15 -19.99
CA VAL A 446 -9.58 -0.42 -19.00
C VAL A 446 -10.30 -0.46 -17.66
N THR A 447 -10.35 -1.65 -17.08
CA THR A 447 -11.02 -1.90 -15.79
C THR A 447 -10.01 -2.40 -14.77
N PHE A 448 -9.98 -1.75 -13.62
CA PHE A 448 -9.34 -2.24 -12.40
C PHE A 448 -10.40 -2.82 -11.49
N ASP A 449 -10.18 -4.05 -11.02
CA ASP A 449 -11.06 -4.80 -10.14
C ASP A 449 -10.23 -5.31 -8.95
N ILE A 450 -10.45 -4.72 -7.77
CA ILE A 450 -9.74 -5.07 -6.54
C ILE A 450 -10.69 -5.83 -5.64
N ASP A 451 -10.30 -7.03 -5.23
CA ASP A 451 -11.07 -7.85 -4.31
C ASP A 451 -10.92 -7.41 -2.84
N ALA A 452 -11.66 -8.05 -1.94
CA ALA A 452 -11.59 -7.77 -0.51
C ALA A 452 -10.23 -8.12 0.14
N ASN A 453 -9.35 -8.85 -0.54
CA ASN A 453 -7.99 -9.16 -0.09
C ASN A 453 -6.95 -8.17 -0.64
N GLY A 454 -7.38 -7.19 -1.45
CA GLY A 454 -6.51 -6.25 -2.13
C GLY A 454 -5.88 -6.79 -3.41
N ILE A 455 -6.30 -7.96 -3.92
CA ILE A 455 -5.77 -8.52 -5.17
C ILE A 455 -6.32 -7.73 -6.36
N VAL A 456 -5.40 -7.19 -7.16
CA VAL A 456 -5.70 -6.34 -8.30
C VAL A 456 -5.80 -7.16 -9.58
N ASN A 457 -6.95 -7.10 -10.25
CA ASN A 457 -7.15 -7.61 -11.60
C ASN A 457 -7.32 -6.43 -12.55
N VAL A 458 -6.61 -6.45 -13.67
CA VAL A 458 -6.74 -5.41 -14.69
C VAL A 458 -7.14 -6.05 -16.00
N SER A 459 -8.19 -5.53 -16.63
CA SER A 459 -8.60 -5.94 -17.97
C SER A 459 -8.65 -4.75 -18.91
N ALA A 460 -8.38 -5.02 -20.19
CA ALA A 460 -8.57 -4.06 -21.28
C ALA A 460 -9.45 -4.72 -22.34
N LYS A 461 -10.51 -4.02 -22.76
CA LYS A 461 -11.49 -4.50 -23.72
C LYS A 461 -11.69 -3.48 -24.84
N ASP A 462 -11.54 -3.91 -26.07
CA ASP A 462 -11.96 -3.12 -27.23
C ASP A 462 -13.48 -3.22 -27.39
N MET A 463 -14.16 -2.10 -27.21
CA MET A 463 -15.61 -2.03 -27.26
C MET A 463 -16.15 -2.27 -28.68
N GLY A 464 -15.35 -2.02 -29.71
CA GLY A 464 -15.73 -2.22 -31.12
C GLY A 464 -15.69 -3.69 -31.54
N THR A 465 -14.65 -4.43 -31.18
CA THR A 465 -14.47 -5.85 -31.56
C THR A 465 -14.90 -6.83 -30.46
N GLY A 466 -15.07 -6.34 -29.23
CA GLY A 466 -15.38 -7.17 -28.06
C GLY A 466 -14.18 -7.99 -27.57
N LYS A 467 -12.97 -7.82 -28.15
CA LYS A 467 -11.76 -8.50 -27.69
C LYS A 467 -11.34 -7.97 -26.34
N GLU A 468 -10.99 -8.87 -25.43
CA GLU A 468 -10.55 -8.57 -24.07
C GLU A 468 -9.25 -9.30 -23.76
N GLN A 469 -8.38 -8.63 -23.01
CA GLN A 469 -7.20 -9.21 -22.39
C GLN A 469 -7.19 -8.83 -20.91
N ARG A 470 -6.76 -9.75 -20.06
CA ARG A 470 -6.74 -9.58 -18.60
C ARG A 470 -5.39 -9.99 -18.03
N ILE A 471 -4.98 -9.31 -16.97
CA ILE A 471 -3.87 -9.71 -16.12
C ILE A 471 -4.34 -9.67 -14.65
N THR A 472 -3.97 -10.69 -13.89
CA THR A 472 -4.03 -10.63 -12.43
C THR A 472 -2.65 -10.23 -11.95
N ILE A 473 -2.58 -9.19 -11.13
CA ILE A 473 -1.32 -8.74 -10.56
C ILE A 473 -0.93 -9.73 -9.46
N THR A 474 -0.04 -10.64 -9.80
CA THR A 474 0.56 -11.59 -8.87
C THR A 474 2.04 -11.30 -8.80
N SER A 475 2.48 -10.65 -7.75
CA SER A 475 3.85 -10.58 -7.22
C SER A 475 5.05 -10.60 -8.19
N SER A 476 5.00 -9.96 -9.35
CA SER A 476 6.18 -9.86 -10.21
C SER A 476 7.02 -8.60 -9.98
N THR A 477 6.57 -7.69 -9.14
CA THR A 477 7.28 -6.45 -8.82
C THR A 477 7.30 -6.25 -7.32
N ASN A 478 8.32 -6.78 -6.71
CA ASN A 478 8.62 -6.56 -5.30
C ASN A 478 9.06 -5.10 -5.12
N LEU A 479 8.13 -4.22 -4.82
CA LEU A 479 8.51 -3.01 -4.14
C LEU A 479 8.72 -3.36 -2.68
N SER A 480 9.93 -3.16 -2.22
CA SER A 480 10.16 -2.99 -0.80
C SER A 480 9.41 -1.73 -0.36
N GLU A 481 9.04 -1.68 0.86
CA GLU A 481 8.33 -0.54 1.44
C GLU A 481 9.21 0.70 1.57
N GLU A 482 10.54 0.53 1.68
CA GLU A 482 11.49 1.62 1.48
C GLU A 482 11.30 2.24 0.11
N GLU A 483 11.09 1.43 -0.92
CA GLU A 483 10.77 1.91 -2.26
C GLU A 483 9.39 2.56 -2.30
N ILE A 484 8.38 2.06 -1.59
CA ILE A 484 7.07 2.72 -1.49
C ILE A 484 7.20 4.05 -0.76
N ASN A 485 7.79 4.08 0.44
CA ASN A 485 7.96 5.31 1.22
C ASN A 485 8.94 6.28 0.56
N ALA A 486 10.02 5.80 -0.06
CA ALA A 486 10.93 6.62 -0.85
C ALA A 486 10.20 7.21 -2.07
N LYS A 487 9.36 6.44 -2.75
CA LYS A 487 8.57 6.90 -3.89
C LYS A 487 7.45 7.88 -3.49
N VAL A 488 6.80 7.71 -2.34
CA VAL A 488 5.83 8.70 -1.83
C VAL A 488 6.54 10.00 -1.48
N LYS A 489 7.67 9.95 -0.76
CA LYS A 489 8.48 11.14 -0.46
C LYS A 489 9.06 11.77 -1.72
N GLU A 490 9.52 10.96 -2.64
CA GLU A 490 10.00 11.40 -3.95
C GLU A 490 8.87 12.05 -4.75
N ALA A 491 7.67 11.49 -4.75
CA ALA A 491 6.49 12.06 -5.39
C ALA A 491 6.12 13.43 -4.79
N GLU A 492 6.14 13.55 -3.46
CA GLU A 492 5.87 14.83 -2.77
C GLU A 492 6.95 15.89 -3.07
N ALA A 493 8.23 15.50 -3.09
CA ALA A 493 9.35 16.40 -3.38
C ALA A 493 9.34 16.92 -4.82
N TYR A 494 8.88 16.09 -5.76
CA TYR A 494 8.84 16.42 -7.19
C TYR A 494 7.43 16.70 -7.73
N ALA A 495 6.41 16.79 -6.87
CA ALA A 495 5.02 17.02 -7.29
C ALA A 495 4.87 18.28 -8.17
N GLU A 496 5.58 19.34 -7.83
CA GLU A 496 5.60 20.59 -8.61
C GLU A 496 6.27 20.42 -9.99
N GLU A 497 7.36 19.64 -10.04
CA GLU A 497 8.08 19.37 -11.29
C GLU A 497 7.27 18.46 -12.20
N ASP A 498 6.69 17.40 -11.64
CA ASP A 498 5.84 16.45 -12.37
C ASP A 498 4.57 17.14 -12.90
N LYS A 499 3.96 18.04 -12.11
CA LYS A 499 2.80 18.81 -12.55
C LYS A 499 3.13 19.67 -13.76
N LYS A 500 4.25 20.39 -13.72
CA LYS A 500 4.73 21.17 -14.89
C LYS A 500 4.95 20.28 -16.10
N ARG A 501 5.61 19.14 -15.92
CA ARG A 501 5.91 18.21 -17.00
C ARG A 501 4.64 17.59 -17.61
N LYS A 502 3.65 17.28 -16.77
CA LYS A 502 2.34 16.83 -17.24
C LYS A 502 1.62 17.91 -18.06
N GLU A 503 1.59 19.16 -17.55
CA GLU A 503 1.03 20.30 -18.28
C GLU A 503 1.72 20.51 -19.63
N GLU A 504 3.06 20.39 -19.70
CA GLU A 504 3.82 20.46 -20.95
C GLU A 504 3.43 19.35 -21.94
N VAL A 505 3.28 18.12 -21.46
CA VAL A 505 2.85 16.98 -22.29
C VAL A 505 1.43 17.18 -22.80
N GLU A 506 0.51 17.62 -21.95
CA GLU A 506 -0.88 17.90 -22.32
C GLU A 506 -0.98 19.00 -23.40
N ILE A 507 -0.18 20.06 -23.27
CA ILE A 507 -0.12 21.15 -24.26
C ILE A 507 0.40 20.62 -25.60
N ARG A 508 1.48 19.83 -25.60
CA ARG A 508 2.02 19.21 -26.81
C ARG A 508 1.01 18.28 -27.48
N ASN A 509 0.38 17.40 -26.71
CA ASN A 509 -0.64 16.47 -27.21
C ASN A 509 -1.83 17.21 -27.84
N ARG A 510 -2.29 18.31 -27.22
CA ARG A 510 -3.37 19.14 -27.77
C ARG A 510 -2.95 19.82 -29.07
N ALA A 511 -1.73 20.33 -29.14
CA ALA A 511 -1.18 20.96 -30.34
C ALA A 511 -1.01 19.95 -31.49
N GLU A 512 -0.54 18.74 -31.22
CA GLU A 512 -0.45 17.66 -32.22
C GLU A 512 -1.83 17.25 -32.73
N ALA A 513 -2.82 17.15 -31.83
CA ALA A 513 -4.19 16.84 -32.22
C ALA A 513 -4.75 17.92 -33.15
N LEU A 514 -4.52 19.20 -32.84
CA LEU A 514 -4.98 20.33 -33.66
C LEU A 514 -4.30 20.32 -35.06
N VAL A 515 -3.01 20.03 -35.15
CA VAL A 515 -2.30 19.86 -36.45
C VAL A 515 -2.98 18.78 -37.27
N TYR A 516 -3.21 17.60 -36.71
CA TYR A 516 -3.86 16.48 -37.37
C TYR A 516 -5.29 16.80 -37.84
N GLU A 517 -6.11 17.40 -36.95
CA GLU A 517 -7.48 17.80 -37.26
C GLU A 517 -7.49 18.87 -38.37
N THR A 518 -6.56 19.80 -38.35
CA THR A 518 -6.40 20.82 -39.40
C THR A 518 -6.07 20.21 -40.75
N GLU A 519 -5.11 19.27 -40.81
CA GLU A 519 -4.76 18.57 -42.05
C GLU A 519 -5.95 17.79 -42.62
N LYS A 520 -6.68 17.08 -41.76
CA LYS A 520 -7.86 16.33 -42.16
C LYS A 520 -8.95 17.26 -42.66
N SER A 521 -9.25 18.35 -41.96
CA SER A 521 -10.28 19.29 -42.33
C SER A 521 -9.98 20.03 -43.61
N VAL A 522 -8.74 20.46 -43.83
CA VAL A 522 -8.29 21.07 -45.11
C VAL A 522 -8.44 20.11 -46.28
N LYS A 523 -8.15 18.82 -46.06
CA LYS A 523 -8.31 17.79 -47.09
C LYS A 523 -9.77 17.48 -47.39
N ASP A 524 -10.60 17.35 -46.38
CA ASP A 524 -12.03 17.02 -46.52
C ASP A 524 -12.85 18.19 -47.15
N LEU A 525 -12.40 19.41 -46.91
CA LEU A 525 -13.04 20.63 -47.43
C LEU A 525 -12.52 21.09 -48.78
N GLY A 526 -11.43 20.56 -49.27
CA GLY A 526 -10.74 20.76 -50.55
C GLY A 526 -11.24 21.92 -51.41
N ASP A 527 -12.31 21.68 -52.17
CA ASP A 527 -12.84 22.64 -53.15
C ASP A 527 -13.73 23.77 -52.54
N LYS A 528 -13.98 23.72 -51.21
CA LYS A 528 -14.81 24.72 -50.51
C LYS A 528 -13.97 25.84 -49.89
N LEU A 529 -12.65 25.71 -49.85
CA LEU A 529 -11.72 26.72 -49.37
C LEU A 529 -11.05 27.41 -50.55
N THR A 530 -10.87 28.73 -50.47
CA THR A 530 -10.07 29.49 -51.43
C THR A 530 -8.57 29.15 -51.27
N GLU A 531 -7.78 29.34 -52.31
CA GLU A 531 -6.36 29.06 -52.29
C GLU A 531 -5.60 29.93 -51.25
N ASP A 532 -6.05 31.15 -51.00
CA ASP A 532 -5.51 32.04 -49.96
C ASP A 532 -5.81 31.51 -48.55
N GLU A 533 -7.01 31.01 -48.31
CA GLU A 533 -7.39 30.42 -47.00
C GLU A 533 -6.63 29.13 -46.74
N LYS A 534 -6.51 28.25 -47.73
CA LYS A 534 -5.69 27.03 -47.62
C LYS A 534 -4.25 27.38 -47.27
N LYS A 535 -3.71 28.40 -47.90
CA LYS A 535 -2.35 28.84 -47.65
C LYS A 535 -2.18 29.37 -46.23
N GLU A 536 -3.03 30.28 -45.77
CA GLU A 536 -2.94 30.85 -44.41
C GLU A 536 -3.02 29.78 -43.33
N ILE A 537 -3.88 28.77 -43.49
CA ILE A 537 -3.99 27.67 -42.51
C ILE A 537 -2.76 26.78 -42.54
N ASN A 538 -2.33 26.40 -43.74
CA ASN A 538 -1.13 25.54 -43.88
C ASN A 538 0.10 26.24 -43.32
N ASP A 539 0.27 27.54 -43.58
CA ASP A 539 1.36 28.32 -43.01
C ASP A 539 1.32 28.32 -41.46
N ALA A 540 0.16 28.54 -40.84
CA ALA A 540 -0.01 28.50 -39.39
C ALA A 540 0.20 27.08 -38.82
N LYS A 541 -0.30 26.04 -39.50
CA LYS A 541 -0.09 24.64 -39.13
C LYS A 541 1.41 24.27 -39.19
N ASP A 542 2.11 24.65 -40.29
CA ASP A 542 3.53 24.35 -40.48
C ASP A 542 4.39 25.09 -39.43
N GLU A 543 4.00 26.32 -39.05
CA GLU A 543 4.63 27.05 -37.94
C GLU A 543 4.45 26.31 -36.60
N LEU A 544 3.25 25.81 -36.30
CA LEU A 544 3.02 25.01 -35.08
C LEU A 544 3.80 23.71 -35.13
N GLN A 545 3.80 23.01 -36.27
CA GLN A 545 4.52 21.76 -36.44
C GLN A 545 6.05 21.93 -36.29
N ALA A 546 6.60 23.06 -36.71
CA ALA A 546 8.02 23.38 -36.55
C ALA A 546 8.42 23.56 -35.08
N VAL A 547 7.55 24.12 -34.23
CA VAL A 547 7.85 24.33 -32.78
C VAL A 547 7.50 23.12 -31.92
N LEU A 548 6.68 22.17 -32.39
CA LEU A 548 6.30 20.97 -31.63
C LEU A 548 7.51 20.10 -31.24
N ASN A 549 8.52 20.00 -32.08
CA ASN A 549 9.67 19.15 -31.80
C ASN A 549 10.71 19.79 -30.89
N ASN A 550 10.98 21.08 -31.02
CA ASN A 550 12.10 21.76 -30.35
C ASN A 550 11.72 23.11 -29.71
N GLY A 551 10.46 23.52 -29.74
CA GLY A 551 9.98 24.79 -29.17
C GLY A 551 9.73 24.71 -27.68
N THR A 552 9.73 25.90 -27.03
CA THR A 552 9.30 26.04 -25.63
C THR A 552 7.78 25.90 -25.52
N VAL A 553 7.28 25.59 -24.34
CA VAL A 553 5.84 25.46 -24.05
C VAL A 553 5.08 26.74 -24.42
N ASP A 554 5.67 27.90 -24.14
CA ASP A 554 5.06 29.20 -24.47
C ASP A 554 4.95 29.42 -25.98
N GLN A 555 5.98 29.04 -26.74
CA GLN A 555 5.94 29.07 -28.21
C GLN A 555 4.87 28.11 -28.78
N ILE A 556 4.74 26.93 -28.20
CA ILE A 556 3.70 25.96 -28.63
C ILE A 556 2.31 26.52 -28.33
N LYS A 557 2.08 27.10 -27.14
CA LYS A 557 0.82 27.76 -26.79
C LYS A 557 0.46 28.87 -27.77
N GLU A 558 1.39 29.79 -28.01
CA GLU A 558 1.20 30.91 -28.94
C GLU A 558 0.80 30.45 -30.35
N LYS A 559 1.55 29.44 -30.88
CA LYS A 559 1.26 28.90 -32.21
C LYS A 559 -0.03 28.06 -32.27
N THR A 560 -0.36 27.41 -31.16
CA THR A 560 -1.65 26.67 -31.04
C THR A 560 -2.83 27.63 -31.05
N GLU A 561 -2.74 28.75 -30.31
CA GLU A 561 -3.77 29.79 -30.33
C GLU A 561 -3.92 30.40 -31.74
N ALA A 562 -2.80 30.75 -32.39
CA ALA A 562 -2.81 31.30 -33.74
C ALA A 562 -3.46 30.36 -34.76
N LEU A 563 -3.17 29.05 -34.70
CA LEU A 563 -3.82 28.07 -35.59
C LEU A 563 -5.30 27.88 -35.24
N THR A 564 -5.66 27.86 -33.95
CA THR A 564 -7.05 27.76 -33.48
C THR A 564 -7.89 28.92 -34.00
N GLU A 565 -7.35 30.15 -33.95
CA GLU A 565 -8.03 31.35 -34.44
C GLU A 565 -8.31 31.28 -35.94
N LYS A 566 -7.32 30.85 -36.74
CA LYS A 566 -7.49 30.63 -38.17
C LYS A 566 -8.53 29.53 -38.48
N PHE A 567 -8.48 28.44 -37.74
CA PHE A 567 -9.41 27.33 -37.88
C PHE A 567 -10.85 27.75 -37.52
N HIS A 568 -11.03 28.59 -36.50
CA HIS A 568 -12.35 29.08 -36.09
C HIS A 568 -13.01 29.99 -37.14
N ILE A 569 -12.24 30.82 -37.82
CA ILE A 569 -12.73 31.68 -38.91
C ILE A 569 -13.31 30.83 -40.03
N ILE A 570 -12.67 29.72 -40.36
CA ILE A 570 -13.08 28.81 -41.41
C ILE A 570 -14.29 27.97 -41.01
N SER A 571 -14.31 27.45 -39.79
CA SER A 571 -15.44 26.72 -39.24
C SER A 571 -16.69 27.58 -39.23
N THR A 572 -16.57 28.86 -38.91
CA THR A 572 -17.68 29.84 -38.92
C THR A 572 -18.22 30.10 -40.32
N LYS A 573 -17.34 30.23 -41.33
CA LYS A 573 -17.74 30.38 -42.72
C LYS A 573 -18.46 29.16 -43.26
N LEU A 574 -17.97 27.98 -42.93
CA LEU A 574 -18.61 26.71 -43.30
C LEU A 574 -20.01 26.55 -42.70
N TYR A 575 -20.15 26.93 -41.45
CA TYR A 575 -21.40 26.92 -40.75
C TYR A 575 -22.41 27.86 -41.41
N GLN A 576 -21.99 29.08 -41.79
CA GLN A 576 -22.82 30.05 -42.51
C GLN A 576 -23.19 29.58 -43.93
N GLN A 577 -22.28 28.91 -44.64
CA GLN A 577 -22.54 28.34 -45.96
C GLN A 577 -23.52 27.14 -45.92
N ALA A 578 -23.36 26.25 -44.91
CA ALA A 578 -24.26 25.12 -44.68
C ALA A 578 -25.66 25.59 -44.31
N GLN A 579 -25.80 26.66 -43.53
CA GLN A 579 -27.06 27.29 -43.17
C GLN A 579 -27.74 27.95 -44.41
N ALA A 580 -26.94 28.57 -45.28
CA ALA A 580 -27.46 29.17 -46.53
C ALA A 580 -27.88 28.12 -47.57
N ALA A 581 -27.36 26.90 -47.49
CA ALA A 581 -27.65 25.76 -48.38
C ALA A 581 -28.84 24.89 -47.87
N GLY A 582 -29.44 25.22 -46.71
CA GLY A 582 -30.61 24.51 -46.17
C GLY A 582 -30.29 23.12 -45.58
N ALA A 583 -29.03 22.84 -45.26
CA ALA A 583 -28.63 21.59 -44.62
C ALA A 583 -28.76 21.65 -43.09
N ASP A 584 -29.09 20.53 -42.46
CA ASP A 584 -29.24 20.42 -41.01
C ASP A 584 -27.96 20.80 -40.27
N PRO A 585 -28.00 21.78 -39.33
CA PRO A 585 -26.79 22.25 -38.61
C PRO A 585 -26.06 21.16 -37.80
N SER A 586 -26.77 20.11 -37.39
CA SER A 586 -26.21 18.99 -36.64
C SER A 586 -25.27 18.10 -37.48
N ALA A 587 -25.49 18.01 -38.78
CA ALA A 587 -24.64 17.26 -39.71
C ALA A 587 -23.32 18.01 -40.02
N ALA A 588 -23.31 19.35 -39.94
CA ALA A 588 -22.12 20.18 -40.14
C ALA A 588 -21.22 20.24 -38.89
N ALA A 589 -21.81 20.16 -37.68
CA ALA A 589 -21.06 20.09 -36.41
C ALA A 589 -20.32 18.76 -36.24
N GLY A 590 -20.91 17.65 -36.70
CA GLY A 590 -20.28 16.33 -36.68
C GLY A 590 -19.11 16.18 -37.67
N ALA A 591 -19.12 16.96 -38.76
CA ALA A 591 -18.01 16.96 -39.75
C ALA A 591 -16.86 17.88 -39.34
N ALA A 592 -17.08 18.84 -38.42
CA ALA A 592 -16.04 19.76 -37.93
C ALA A 592 -15.32 19.31 -36.66
N GLY A 593 -15.76 18.20 -36.02
CA GLY A 593 -15.04 17.55 -34.91
C GLY A 593 -14.77 18.42 -33.67
N PHE A 594 -15.43 19.58 -33.53
CA PHE A 594 -15.11 20.54 -32.47
C PHE A 594 -16.23 20.60 -31.45
N ASP A 595 -16.03 20.02 -30.28
CA ASP A 595 -16.85 20.25 -29.09
C ASP A 595 -16.50 21.62 -28.49
N ALA A 596 -17.34 22.64 -28.79
CA ALA A 596 -17.17 24.02 -28.34
C ALA A 596 -17.35 24.19 -26.80
N GLY A 597 -17.52 23.08 -26.05
CA GLY A 597 -17.77 23.09 -24.60
C GLY A 597 -16.54 23.21 -23.71
N GLN A 598 -15.32 23.02 -24.24
CA GLN A 598 -14.10 22.93 -23.41
C GLN A 598 -13.15 24.14 -23.45
N ALA A 599 -13.45 25.20 -24.20
CA ALA A 599 -12.57 26.37 -24.34
C ALA A 599 -12.94 27.55 -23.43
N ALA A 600 -13.96 27.45 -22.56
CA ALA A 600 -14.34 28.52 -21.64
C ALA A 600 -14.60 27.99 -20.22
N GLY A 601 -13.54 27.60 -19.52
CA GLY A 601 -13.60 27.07 -18.16
C GLY A 601 -12.53 27.65 -17.23
N GLY A 602 -12.47 29.00 -17.17
CA GLY A 602 -11.85 29.70 -16.04
C GLY A 602 -12.95 30.24 -15.15
N ALA A 603 -12.98 29.79 -13.88
CA ALA A 603 -13.69 30.32 -12.72
C ALA A 603 -15.24 30.36 -12.78
N GLN A 604 -15.90 29.43 -12.11
CA GLN A 604 -16.74 29.71 -10.93
C GLN A 604 -17.43 28.43 -10.44
N ALA A 605 -17.19 28.11 -9.17
CA ALA A 605 -17.89 27.06 -8.46
C ALA A 605 -19.37 27.45 -8.28
N GLY A 606 -20.29 26.58 -8.74
CA GLY A 606 -21.71 26.60 -8.42
C GLY A 606 -22.11 25.17 -8.01
N PRO A 607 -23.16 24.98 -7.22
CA PRO A 607 -23.35 23.79 -6.42
C PRO A 607 -23.67 22.55 -7.23
N ALA A 608 -23.18 21.42 -6.74
CA ALA A 608 -23.41 20.07 -7.24
C ALA A 608 -24.91 19.75 -7.30
N ASP A 609 -25.34 19.24 -8.45
CA ASP A 609 -26.62 18.56 -8.59
C ASP A 609 -26.40 17.06 -8.37
N ASP A 610 -27.01 16.57 -7.30
CA ASP A 610 -27.10 15.16 -6.93
C ASP A 610 -27.91 14.40 -7.97
N ASN A 611 -27.28 13.59 -8.81
CA ASN A 611 -27.94 12.48 -9.48
C ASN A 611 -27.46 11.17 -8.87
N VAL A 612 -28.01 10.85 -7.72
CA VAL A 612 -28.04 9.50 -7.18
C VAL A 612 -29.04 8.72 -8.02
N VAL A 613 -28.55 7.75 -8.78
CA VAL A 613 -29.40 6.71 -9.39
C VAL A 613 -29.49 5.59 -8.38
N ASP A 614 -30.61 5.50 -7.68
CA ASP A 614 -31.02 4.34 -6.91
C ASP A 614 -31.08 3.12 -7.84
N ALA A 615 -30.28 2.13 -7.56
CA ALA A 615 -30.41 0.82 -8.18
C ALA A 615 -31.38 -0.01 -7.33
N ASP A 616 -32.63 0.00 -7.71
CA ASP A 616 -33.61 -1.02 -7.29
C ASP A 616 -33.18 -2.38 -7.81
N TYR A 617 -32.86 -3.33 -6.90
CA TYR A 617 -32.83 -4.74 -7.27
C TYR A 617 -33.95 -5.48 -6.56
N GLU A 618 -34.77 -6.09 -7.40
CA GLU A 618 -35.84 -7.01 -7.02
C GLU A 618 -35.22 -8.30 -6.43
N VAL A 619 -35.61 -8.61 -5.19
CA VAL A 619 -35.36 -9.94 -4.59
C VAL A 619 -36.34 -10.92 -5.22
N VAL A 620 -35.87 -11.84 -6.04
CA VAL A 620 -36.67 -12.97 -6.51
C VAL A 620 -36.58 -14.07 -5.46
N ASP A 621 -37.67 -14.26 -4.72
CA ASP A 621 -37.92 -15.45 -3.91
C ASP A 621 -38.14 -16.65 -4.84
N ASP A 622 -37.19 -17.58 -4.88
CA ASP A 622 -37.42 -18.91 -5.43
C ASP A 622 -37.80 -19.89 -4.30
N ASP A 623 -39.11 -19.95 -4.06
CA ASP A 623 -39.74 -21.13 -3.44
C ASP A 623 -39.74 -22.29 -4.44
N LYS A 624 -38.87 -23.25 -4.25
CA LYS A 624 -39.17 -24.71 -4.35
C LYS A 624 -37.96 -25.54 -3.94
#